data_1dfdbd6d8bf5a2c68244aca0147d3f1f
#
_entry.id   1dfdbd6d8bf5a2c68244aca0147d3f1f
#
_cell.length_a   1.000
_cell.length_b   1.000
_cell.length_c   1.000
_cell.angle_alpha   90.00
_cell.angle_beta   90.00
_cell.angle_gamma   90.00
#
_symmetry.space_group_name_H-M   'P 1'
#
loop_
_entity.id
_entity.type
_entity.pdbx_description
1 polymer ?
#
loop_
_entity_poly.entity_id
_entity_poly.type
_entity_poly.pdbx_seq_one_letter_code
_entity_poly.pdbx_strand_id
1 'polypeptide(L)'
;MRAMAFEQDKDEWHEDAVATIIGLANAHEVFSADDLRREMREPDEPSWPGRAIIAAKKAGHIEPVGYQTSHAAARKYGATRVWKKKTA
;
A
#
# COMPACT_ATOMS: atom_id res chain seq x y z
N MET A 1 -19.91 2.01 -25.74
CA MET A 1 -18.97 2.28 -25.14
C MET A 1 -18.64 1.42 -24.11
N ARG A 2 -17.56 1.34 -23.99
CA ARG A 2 -17.10 0.45 -23.26
C ARG A 2 -17.26 0.67 -21.84
N ALA A 3 -16.71 -0.10 -21.15
CA ALA A 3 -16.85 -0.11 -19.75
C ALA A 3 -15.98 0.89 -19.07
N MET A 4 -15.84 2.05 -19.68
CA MET A 4 -15.01 3.04 -19.08
C MET A 4 -15.46 3.39 -17.70
N ALA A 5 -16.75 3.34 -17.49
CA ALA A 5 -17.28 3.70 -16.17
C ALA A 5 -16.81 2.78 -15.07
N PHE A 6 -16.28 1.61 -15.44
CA PHE A 6 -15.82 0.67 -14.43
C PHE A 6 -14.30 0.71 -14.25
N GLU A 7 -13.63 1.53 -15.01
CA GLU A 7 -12.20 1.66 -14.83
C GLU A 7 -11.92 2.63 -13.72
N GLN A 8 -10.95 2.30 -12.90
CA GLN A 8 -10.54 3.18 -11.83
C GLN A 8 -9.59 4.23 -12.39
N ASP A 9 -9.70 5.43 -11.88
CA ASP A 9 -8.73 6.47 -12.16
C ASP A 9 -7.48 6.11 -11.36
N LYS A 10 -6.39 5.89 -12.06
CA LYS A 10 -5.14 5.49 -11.44
C LYS A 10 -4.63 6.55 -10.45
N ASP A 11 -4.74 7.82 -10.82
CA ASP A 11 -4.27 8.89 -9.96
C ASP A 11 -5.13 9.02 -8.73
N GLU A 12 -6.44 8.86 -8.88
CA GLU A 12 -7.34 8.91 -7.75
C GLU A 12 -7.08 7.75 -6.79
N TRP A 13 -6.91 6.55 -7.35
CA TRP A 13 -6.60 5.38 -6.53
C TRP A 13 -5.29 5.62 -5.78
N HIS A 14 -4.29 6.17 -6.46
CA HIS A 14 -2.98 6.43 -5.87
C HIS A 14 -3.08 7.42 -4.72
N GLU A 15 -3.82 8.52 -4.90
CA GLU A 15 -4.01 9.50 -3.84
C GLU A 15 -4.71 8.89 -2.63
N ASP A 16 -5.74 8.10 -2.88
CA ASP A 16 -6.45 7.43 -1.79
C ASP A 16 -5.54 6.45 -1.07
N ALA A 17 -4.70 5.76 -1.82
CA ALA A 17 -3.78 4.79 -1.23
C ALA A 17 -2.73 5.49 -0.37
N VAL A 18 -2.18 6.60 -0.83
CA VAL A 18 -1.21 7.35 -0.03
C VAL A 18 -1.86 7.85 1.26
N ALA A 19 -3.08 8.37 1.17
CA ALA A 19 -3.80 8.80 2.36
C ALA A 19 -4.04 7.64 3.32
N THR A 20 -4.39 6.47 2.78
CA THR A 20 -4.60 5.28 3.59
C THR A 20 -3.30 4.84 4.25
N ILE A 21 -2.18 4.92 3.53
CA ILE A 21 -0.87 4.58 4.09
C ILE A 21 -0.54 5.49 5.27
N ILE A 22 -0.80 6.77 5.15
CA ILE A 22 -0.57 7.71 6.25
C ILE A 22 -1.44 7.34 7.44
N GLY A 23 -2.70 6.97 7.19
CA GLY A 23 -3.59 6.54 8.26
C GLY A 23 -3.12 5.27 8.94
N LEU A 24 -2.65 4.30 8.15
CA LEU A 24 -2.11 3.07 8.71
C LEU A 24 -0.88 3.34 9.57
N ALA A 25 -0.01 4.22 9.09
CA ALA A 25 1.21 4.57 9.83
C ALA A 25 0.89 5.27 11.14
N ASN A 26 -0.20 6.02 11.18
CA ASN A 26 -0.61 6.68 12.42
C ASN A 26 -1.33 5.74 13.38
N ALA A 27 -2.05 4.75 12.84
CA ALA A 27 -2.86 3.86 13.66
C ALA A 27 -2.10 2.63 14.15
N HIS A 28 -1.05 2.23 13.46
CA HIS A 28 -0.31 1.01 13.77
C HIS A 28 1.16 1.32 13.91
N GLU A 29 1.82 0.54 14.76
CA GLU A 29 3.25 0.70 14.93
C GLU A 29 3.98 0.32 13.63
N VAL A 30 3.53 -0.75 12.98
CA VAL A 30 4.07 -1.18 11.71
C VAL A 30 2.92 -1.66 10.83
N PHE A 31 3.13 -1.64 9.52
CA PHE A 31 2.14 -2.13 8.56
C PHE A 31 2.85 -2.64 7.31
N SER A 32 2.12 -3.36 6.48
CA SER A 32 2.65 -3.93 5.26
C SER A 32 1.73 -3.61 4.08
N ALA A 33 2.16 -3.99 2.88
CA ALA A 33 1.33 -3.83 1.69
C ALA A 33 0.05 -4.64 1.80
N ASP A 34 0.09 -5.76 2.52
CA ASP A 34 -1.13 -6.56 2.72
C ASP A 34 -2.16 -5.77 3.52
N ASP A 35 -1.70 -5.01 4.51
CA ASP A 35 -2.61 -4.15 5.27
C ASP A 35 -3.23 -3.08 4.37
N LEU A 36 -2.43 -2.50 3.50
CA LEU A 36 -2.94 -1.51 2.56
C LEU A 36 -3.99 -2.13 1.65
N ARG A 37 -3.74 -3.33 1.15
CA ARG A 37 -4.68 -4.00 0.25
C ARG A 37 -6.01 -4.28 0.93
N ARG A 38 -5.98 -4.58 2.22
CA ARG A 38 -7.22 -4.82 2.96
C ARG A 38 -8.05 -3.56 3.14
N GLU A 39 -7.39 -2.42 3.22
CA GLU A 39 -8.08 -1.16 3.45
C GLU A 39 -8.53 -0.48 2.16
N MET A 40 -7.96 -0.85 1.04
CA MET A 40 -8.26 -0.22 -0.24
C MET A 40 -9.12 -1.11 -1.09
N ARG A 41 -9.88 -0.49 -1.99
CA ARG A 41 -10.53 -1.24 -3.04
C ARG A 41 -9.47 -1.88 -3.93
N GLU A 42 -9.84 -2.97 -4.58
CA GLU A 42 -8.88 -3.70 -5.39
C GLU A 42 -8.40 -2.84 -6.56
N PRO A 43 -7.08 -2.74 -6.76
CA PRO A 43 -6.55 -1.95 -7.87
C PRO A 43 -6.70 -2.71 -9.19
N ASP A 44 -6.77 -1.96 -10.29
CA ASP A 44 -6.81 -2.56 -11.61
C ASP A 44 -5.52 -3.28 -11.96
N GLU A 45 -4.41 -2.84 -11.41
CA GLU A 45 -3.12 -3.48 -11.62
C GLU A 45 -2.46 -3.80 -10.29
N PRO A 46 -1.84 -4.98 -10.19
CA PRO A 46 -1.24 -5.40 -8.92
C PRO A 46 -0.04 -4.56 -8.49
N SER A 47 0.51 -3.75 -9.39
CA SER A 47 1.66 -2.92 -9.05
C SER A 47 1.29 -1.63 -8.32
N TRP A 48 0.01 -1.24 -8.33
CA TRP A 48 -0.39 0.03 -7.75
C TRP A 48 -0.10 0.16 -6.26
N PRO A 49 -0.37 -0.86 -5.44
CA PRO A 49 -0.07 -0.72 -4.01
C PRO A 49 1.40 -0.46 -3.74
N GLY A 50 2.29 -1.17 -4.45
CA GLY A 50 3.73 -0.97 -4.28
C GLY A 50 4.15 0.44 -4.67
N ARG A 51 3.58 0.96 -5.75
CA ARG A 51 3.91 2.32 -6.18
C ARG A 51 3.47 3.36 -5.17
N ALA A 52 2.31 3.16 -4.56
CA ALA A 52 1.82 4.09 -3.54
C ALA A 52 2.73 4.09 -2.32
N ILE A 53 3.20 2.91 -1.92
CA ILE A 53 4.11 2.80 -0.78
C ILE A 53 5.43 3.50 -1.08
N ILE A 54 5.98 3.30 -2.28
CA ILE A 54 7.22 3.97 -2.66
C ILE A 54 7.04 5.49 -2.67
N ALA A 55 5.91 5.96 -3.18
CA ALA A 55 5.62 7.39 -3.20
C ALA A 55 5.55 7.96 -1.79
N ALA A 56 4.89 7.25 -0.87
CA ALA A 56 4.81 7.69 0.52
C ALA A 56 6.19 7.72 1.17
N LYS A 57 7.02 6.74 0.85
CA LYS A 57 8.40 6.70 1.35
C LYS A 57 9.19 7.90 0.85
N LYS A 58 9.11 8.18 -0.45
CA LYS A 58 9.84 9.30 -1.04
C LYS A 58 9.39 10.64 -0.49
N ALA A 59 8.11 10.73 -0.15
CA ALA A 59 7.57 11.95 0.44
C ALA A 59 7.92 12.10 1.91
N GLY A 60 8.52 11.08 2.53
CA GLY A 60 8.94 11.17 3.91
C GLY A 60 7.88 10.83 4.92
N HIS A 61 6.79 10.16 4.50
CA HIS A 61 5.73 9.79 5.42
C HIS A 61 6.03 8.51 6.17
N ILE A 62 6.77 7.60 5.56
CA ILE A 62 7.04 6.27 6.12
C ILE A 62 8.49 5.89 5.86
N GLU A 63 8.95 4.88 6.59
CA GLU A 63 10.30 4.34 6.39
C GLU A 63 10.25 2.82 6.57
N PRO A 64 11.17 2.09 5.93
CA PRO A 64 11.18 0.65 6.05
C PRO A 64 11.70 0.21 7.42
N VAL A 65 11.15 -0.89 7.92
CA VAL A 65 11.58 -1.44 9.20
C VAL A 65 12.25 -2.80 9.01
N GLY A 66 11.70 -3.63 8.10
CA GLY A 66 12.21 -4.97 7.91
C GLY A 66 11.22 -5.79 7.11
N TYR A 67 11.12 -7.06 7.44
CA TYR A 67 10.26 -7.98 6.72
C TYR A 67 9.47 -8.83 7.68
N GLN A 68 8.30 -9.27 7.25
CA GLN A 68 7.52 -10.25 8.00
C GLN A 68 7.00 -11.28 7.00
N THR A 69 6.60 -12.44 7.51
CA THR A 69 6.03 -13.46 6.65
C THR A 69 4.70 -12.98 6.11
N SER A 70 4.53 -13.09 4.78
CA SER A 70 3.28 -12.72 4.16
C SER A 70 2.23 -13.78 4.43
N HIS A 71 1.01 -13.35 4.72
CA HIS A 71 -0.12 -14.24 4.89
C HIS A 71 -0.92 -14.41 3.61
N ALA A 72 -0.54 -13.72 2.56
CA ALA A 72 -1.24 -13.85 1.28
C ALA A 72 -0.97 -15.23 0.69
N ALA A 73 -2.02 -15.90 0.23
CA ALA A 73 -1.88 -17.25 -0.31
C ALA A 73 -0.93 -17.30 -1.50
N ALA A 74 -0.87 -16.25 -2.28
CA ALA A 74 -0.01 -16.22 -3.46
C ALA A 74 1.46 -16.08 -3.11
N ARG A 75 1.79 -15.90 -1.84
CA ARG A 75 3.16 -15.67 -1.42
C ARG A 75 3.61 -16.69 -0.41
N LYS A 76 3.42 -17.93 -0.71
CA LYS A 76 3.68 -18.95 0.30
C LYS A 76 5.11 -19.00 0.80
N TYR A 77 6.07 -18.45 0.08
CA TYR A 77 7.44 -18.34 0.58
C TYR A 77 7.87 -16.91 0.78
N GLY A 78 6.96 -15.99 0.62
CA GLY A 78 7.33 -14.60 0.57
C GLY A 78 7.49 -13.99 1.93
N ALA A 79 8.41 -13.03 2.01
CA ALA A 79 8.45 -12.10 3.10
C ALA A 79 7.97 -10.78 2.54
N THR A 80 7.18 -10.04 3.28
CA THR A 80 6.71 -8.74 2.85
C THR A 80 7.39 -7.68 3.67
N ARG A 81 7.74 -6.58 3.03
CA ARG A 81 8.40 -5.49 3.72
C ARG A 81 7.44 -4.81 4.68
N VAL A 82 7.95 -4.46 5.84
CA VAL A 82 7.18 -3.80 6.87
C VAL A 82 7.64 -2.36 6.97
N TRP A 83 6.68 -1.48 7.16
CA TRP A 83 6.90 -0.03 7.17
C TRP A 83 6.37 0.56 8.47
N LYS A 84 6.88 1.72 8.83
CA LYS A 84 6.36 2.46 9.97
C LYS A 84 6.36 3.94 9.63
N LYS A 85 5.66 4.72 10.46
CA LYS A 85 5.67 6.17 10.32
C LYS A 85 7.10 6.66 10.51
N LYS A 86 7.53 7.52 9.61
CA LYS A 86 8.85 8.10 9.73
C LYS A 86 8.82 9.16 10.82
N THR A 87 9.70 9.01 11.79
CA THR A 87 9.85 10.03 12.83
C THR A 87 11.07 10.85 12.48
N ALA A 88 10.91 12.13 12.54
CA ALA A 88 11.98 13.05 12.15
C ALA A 88 13.14 13.01 13.13
#